data_6b29a6a3dab11fdce2cb5302bb468c28
#
_entry.id   6b29a6a3dab11fdce2cb5302bb468c28
#
_cell.length_a   1.000
_cell.length_b   1.000
_cell.length_c   1.000
_cell.angle_alpha   90.00
_cell.angle_beta   90.00
_cell.angle_gamma   90.00
#
_symmetry.space_group_name_H-M   'P 1'
#
loop_
_entity.id
_entity.type
_entity.pdbx_description
1 polymer ?
#
loop_
_entity_poly.entity_id
_entity_poly.type
_entity_poly.pdbx_seq_one_letter_code
_entity_poly.pdbx_strand_id
1 'polypeptide(L)'
;MDITAWLLWFLSTLLKSLEQALARIDRVLAKARFWQTHRDQTLSAEQTKVLNRLLDGGERGFEDGISAAQYQAVAKLSKATATRHLSDLLEKGCIIRMAGGGRSTRYRIVTG
;
A
#
# COMPACT_ATOMS: atom_id res chain seq x y z
N MET A 1 11.08 -41.17 20.13
CA MET A 1 11.18 -39.90 19.43
C MET A 1 10.52 -40.00 18.07
N ASP A 2 9.51 -39.19 17.83
CA ASP A 2 8.78 -39.27 16.57
C ASP A 2 9.38 -38.32 15.54
N ILE A 3 10.19 -38.89 14.65
CA ILE A 3 10.88 -38.15 13.57
C ILE A 3 9.85 -37.56 12.61
N THR A 4 8.73 -38.26 12.40
CA THR A 4 7.67 -37.79 11.48
C THR A 4 7.06 -36.46 11.94
N ALA A 5 6.75 -36.33 13.23
CA ALA A 5 6.20 -35.11 13.80
C ALA A 5 7.19 -33.95 13.67
N TRP A 6 8.47 -34.20 13.91
CA TRP A 6 9.52 -33.22 13.77
C TRP A 6 9.64 -32.72 12.32
N LEU A 7 9.63 -33.67 11.37
CA LEU A 7 9.71 -33.34 9.94
C LEU A 7 8.51 -32.52 9.49
N LEU A 8 7.31 -32.88 9.93
CA LEU A 8 6.11 -32.11 9.60
C LEU A 8 6.20 -30.68 10.14
N TRP A 9 6.67 -30.52 11.37
CA TRP A 9 6.87 -29.20 11.96
C TRP A 9 7.89 -28.39 11.17
N PHE A 10 9.02 -29.00 10.84
CA PHE A 10 10.10 -28.35 10.08
C PHE A 10 9.60 -27.89 8.71
N LEU A 11 8.91 -28.77 7.99
CA LEU A 11 8.37 -28.44 6.66
C LEU A 11 7.32 -27.34 6.72
N SER A 12 6.47 -27.35 7.75
CA SER A 12 5.46 -26.29 7.94
C SER A 12 6.13 -24.95 8.19
N THR A 13 7.18 -24.92 9.00
CA THR A 13 7.92 -23.69 9.31
C THR A 13 8.61 -23.16 8.05
N LEU A 14 9.22 -24.05 7.27
CA LEU A 14 9.88 -23.69 6.03
C LEU A 14 8.88 -23.13 5.03
N LEU A 15 7.70 -23.74 4.91
CA LEU A 15 6.64 -23.27 4.02
C LEU A 15 6.18 -21.86 4.38
N LYS A 16 5.97 -21.59 5.66
CA LYS A 16 5.60 -20.26 6.13
C LYS A 16 6.65 -19.22 5.75
N SER A 17 7.93 -19.56 5.91
CA SER A 17 9.03 -18.66 5.55
C SER A 17 9.02 -18.35 4.06
N LEU A 18 8.75 -19.35 3.22
CA LEU A 18 8.65 -19.18 1.78
C LEU A 18 7.46 -18.30 1.40
N GLU A 19 6.31 -18.53 2.02
CA GLU A 19 5.11 -17.72 1.75
C GLU A 19 5.33 -16.26 2.10
N GLN A 20 6.00 -15.97 3.22
CA GLN A 20 6.33 -14.61 3.61
C GLN A 20 7.32 -13.97 2.65
N ALA A 21 8.33 -14.72 2.20
CA ALA A 21 9.30 -14.22 1.23
C ALA A 21 8.64 -13.90 -0.10
N LEU A 22 7.74 -14.76 -0.57
CA LEU A 22 7.00 -14.53 -1.82
C LEU A 22 6.09 -13.30 -1.71
N ALA A 23 5.44 -13.11 -0.57
CA ALA A 23 4.60 -11.93 -0.33
C ALA A 23 5.43 -10.64 -0.39
N ARG A 24 6.65 -10.65 0.15
CA ARG A 24 7.55 -9.49 0.07
C ARG A 24 7.96 -9.21 -1.36
N ILE A 25 8.28 -10.24 -2.13
CA ILE A 25 8.65 -10.10 -3.53
C ILE A 25 7.49 -9.51 -4.32
N ASP A 26 6.27 -9.99 -4.09
CA ASP A 26 5.08 -9.46 -4.77
C ASP A 26 4.89 -7.98 -4.48
N ARG A 27 5.09 -7.54 -3.24
CA ARG A 27 4.98 -6.13 -2.87
C ARG A 27 6.04 -5.28 -3.55
N VAL A 28 7.28 -5.77 -3.60
CA VAL A 28 8.38 -5.07 -4.27
C VAL A 28 8.09 -4.93 -5.76
N LEU A 29 7.61 -5.99 -6.39
CA LEU A 29 7.25 -5.97 -7.81
C LEU A 29 6.08 -5.03 -8.09
N ALA A 30 5.06 -5.04 -7.24
CA ALA A 30 3.91 -4.15 -7.37
C ALA A 30 4.35 -2.69 -7.28
N LYS A 31 5.23 -2.38 -6.32
CA LYS A 31 5.78 -1.04 -6.14
C LYS A 31 6.59 -0.61 -7.37
N ALA A 32 7.43 -1.49 -7.89
CA ALA A 32 8.24 -1.21 -9.07
C ALA A 32 7.35 -0.96 -10.30
N ARG A 33 6.31 -1.77 -10.50
CA ARG A 33 5.36 -1.60 -11.61
C ARG A 33 4.61 -0.28 -11.49
N PHE A 34 4.17 0.06 -10.29
CA PHE A 34 3.45 1.30 -10.03
C PHE A 34 4.30 2.50 -10.43
N TRP A 35 5.54 2.57 -9.97
CA TRP A 35 6.43 3.69 -10.28
C TRP A 35 6.85 3.71 -11.75
N GLN A 36 6.96 2.55 -12.38
CA GLN A 36 7.24 2.47 -13.80
C GLN A 36 6.07 3.04 -14.62
N THR A 37 4.85 2.71 -14.24
CA THR A 37 3.64 3.19 -14.91
C THR A 37 3.47 4.70 -14.75
N HIS A 38 3.83 5.25 -13.60
CA HIS A 38 3.62 6.65 -13.26
C HIS A 38 4.89 7.50 -13.28
N ARG A 39 5.96 7.01 -13.85
CA ARG A 39 7.26 7.71 -13.81
C ARG A 39 7.25 9.05 -14.55
N ASP A 40 6.40 9.20 -15.56
CA ASP A 40 6.28 10.43 -16.33
C ASP A 40 5.36 11.46 -15.68
N GLN A 41 4.75 11.12 -14.58
CA GLN A 41 3.85 12.02 -13.86
C GLN A 41 4.60 12.84 -12.82
N THR A 42 4.26 14.13 -12.75
CA THR A 42 4.85 15.02 -11.76
C THR A 42 4.10 14.87 -10.44
N LEU A 43 4.78 14.34 -9.44
CA LEU A 43 4.23 14.17 -8.10
C LEU A 43 5.08 14.94 -7.10
N SER A 44 4.43 15.50 -6.07
CA SER A 44 5.14 16.16 -4.99
C SER A 44 5.82 15.14 -4.09
N ALA A 45 6.78 15.62 -3.28
CA ALA A 45 7.46 14.76 -2.31
C ALA A 45 6.48 14.13 -1.33
N GLU A 46 5.47 14.88 -0.90
CA GLU A 46 4.43 14.39 0.01
C GLU A 46 3.57 13.33 -0.62
N GLN A 47 3.17 13.52 -1.88
CA GLN A 47 2.39 12.53 -2.63
C GLN A 47 3.20 11.25 -2.79
N THR A 48 4.46 11.36 -3.14
CA THR A 48 5.35 10.20 -3.29
C THR A 48 5.50 9.45 -1.96
N LYS A 49 5.66 10.17 -0.86
CA LYS A 49 5.77 9.57 0.47
C LYS A 49 4.53 8.77 0.84
N VAL A 50 3.36 9.33 0.61
CA VAL A 50 2.10 8.64 0.94
C VAL A 50 1.89 7.42 0.05
N LEU A 51 2.16 7.55 -1.25
CA LEU A 51 2.04 6.43 -2.19
C LEU A 51 2.97 5.28 -1.83
N ASN A 52 4.23 5.58 -1.47
CA ASN A 52 5.16 4.55 -1.03
C ASN A 52 4.67 3.85 0.22
N ARG A 53 4.08 4.58 1.16
CA ARG A 53 3.54 3.99 2.37
C ARG A 53 2.36 3.06 2.07
N LEU A 54 1.50 3.43 1.12
CA LEU A 54 0.40 2.57 0.67
C LEU A 54 0.93 1.32 -0.03
N LEU A 55 1.97 1.46 -0.84
CA LEU A 55 2.58 0.35 -1.57
C LEU A 55 3.30 -0.63 -0.66
N ASP A 56 3.92 -0.14 0.40
CA ASP A 56 4.66 -0.97 1.35
C ASP A 56 3.74 -1.93 2.12
N GLY A 57 2.47 -1.58 2.28
CA GLY A 57 1.48 -2.46 2.89
C GLY A 57 1.88 -2.96 4.29
N GLY A 58 1.38 -4.15 4.64
CA GLY A 58 1.68 -4.78 5.92
C GLY A 58 0.86 -4.24 7.08
N GLU A 59 1.27 -4.56 8.31
CA GLU A 59 0.54 -4.16 9.52
C GLU A 59 0.46 -2.65 9.71
N ARG A 60 1.43 -1.92 9.18
CA ARG A 60 1.48 -0.47 9.23
C ARG A 60 0.99 0.18 7.95
N GLY A 61 0.59 -0.63 6.98
CA GLY A 61 0.04 -0.14 5.73
C GLY A 61 -1.45 0.15 5.88
N PHE A 62 -1.99 0.85 4.92
CA PHE A 62 -3.41 1.18 4.92
C PHE A 62 -4.15 0.19 4.01
N GLU A 63 -4.30 -1.05 4.49
CA GLU A 63 -4.95 -2.12 3.72
C GLU A 63 -6.38 -1.75 3.31
N ASP A 64 -7.07 -1.05 4.20
CA ASP A 64 -8.44 -0.58 3.96
C ASP A 64 -8.48 0.78 3.27
N GLY A 65 -7.35 1.22 2.73
CA GLY A 65 -7.23 2.52 2.09
C GLY A 65 -6.86 3.62 3.07
N ILE A 66 -6.71 4.83 2.56
CA ILE A 66 -6.32 5.99 3.35
C ILE A 66 -7.42 7.04 3.29
N SER A 67 -7.77 7.62 4.44
CA SER A 67 -8.70 8.74 4.52
C SER A 67 -7.95 10.07 4.38
N ALA A 68 -8.69 11.16 4.14
CA ALA A 68 -8.09 12.49 4.07
C ALA A 68 -7.36 12.84 5.37
N ALA A 69 -7.93 12.47 6.51
CA ALA A 69 -7.31 12.73 7.81
C ALA A 69 -5.99 11.97 7.97
N GLN A 70 -5.95 10.72 7.51
CA GLN A 70 -4.73 9.93 7.53
C GLN A 70 -3.67 10.51 6.58
N TYR A 71 -4.10 10.98 5.41
CA TYR A 71 -3.20 11.64 4.46
C TYR A 71 -2.56 12.87 5.11
N GLN A 72 -3.37 13.70 5.78
CA GLN A 72 -2.86 14.86 6.50
C GLN A 72 -1.79 14.49 7.52
N ALA A 73 -2.03 13.42 8.28
CA ALA A 73 -1.11 12.96 9.32
C ALA A 73 0.21 12.46 8.74
N VAL A 74 0.14 11.68 7.66
CA VAL A 74 1.35 11.11 7.02
C VAL A 74 2.16 12.19 6.32
N ALA A 75 1.50 13.05 5.54
CA ALA A 75 2.16 14.08 4.74
C ALA A 75 2.42 15.37 5.52
N LYS A 76 1.82 15.51 6.70
CA LYS A 76 1.94 16.70 7.55
C LYS A 76 1.49 17.97 6.83
N LEU A 77 0.30 17.90 6.21
CA LEU A 77 -0.27 18.98 5.43
C LEU A 77 -1.59 19.45 6.04
N SER A 78 -2.05 20.64 5.59
CA SER A 78 -3.37 21.13 5.94
C SER A 78 -4.45 20.30 5.25
N LYS A 79 -5.69 20.38 5.76
CA LYS A 79 -6.82 19.66 5.18
C LYS A 79 -7.05 20.05 3.71
N ALA A 80 -6.99 21.34 3.41
CA ALA A 80 -7.19 21.84 2.05
C ALA A 80 -6.14 21.30 1.09
N THR A 81 -4.88 21.30 1.50
CA THR A 81 -3.78 20.80 0.68
C THR A 81 -3.88 19.29 0.50
N ALA A 82 -4.22 18.56 1.56
CA ALA A 82 -4.39 17.10 1.50
C ALA A 82 -5.51 16.73 0.53
N THR A 83 -6.64 17.43 0.57
CA THR A 83 -7.77 17.21 -0.34
C THR A 83 -7.35 17.47 -1.79
N ARG A 84 -6.58 18.53 -2.02
CA ARG A 84 -6.07 18.85 -3.34
C ARG A 84 -5.14 17.77 -3.87
N HIS A 85 -4.24 17.25 -3.03
CA HIS A 85 -3.34 16.17 -3.40
C HIS A 85 -4.10 14.90 -3.74
N LEU A 86 -5.13 14.56 -2.96
CA LEU A 86 -5.95 13.38 -3.21
C LEU A 86 -6.69 13.49 -4.54
N SER A 87 -7.27 14.67 -4.84
CA SER A 87 -7.94 14.91 -6.12
C SER A 87 -6.97 14.78 -7.29
N ASP A 88 -5.77 15.32 -7.14
CA ASP A 88 -4.72 15.24 -8.15
C ASP A 88 -4.32 13.76 -8.41
N LEU A 89 -4.15 12.99 -7.34
CA LEU A 89 -3.82 11.57 -7.47
C LEU A 89 -4.94 10.77 -8.13
N LEU A 90 -6.20 11.13 -7.87
CA LEU A 90 -7.35 10.50 -8.53
C LEU A 90 -7.35 10.78 -10.03
N GLU A 91 -7.07 12.02 -10.44
CA GLU A 91 -7.00 12.39 -11.85
C GLU A 91 -5.86 11.67 -12.57
N LYS A 92 -4.74 11.48 -11.88
CA LYS A 92 -3.56 10.80 -12.45
C LYS A 92 -3.71 9.28 -12.47
N GLY A 93 -4.77 8.75 -11.88
CA GLY A 93 -5.01 7.32 -11.83
C GLY A 93 -4.14 6.56 -10.84
N CYS A 94 -3.49 7.27 -9.91
CA CYS A 94 -2.66 6.64 -8.89
C CYS A 94 -3.47 5.97 -7.80
N ILE A 95 -4.63 6.54 -7.48
CA ILE A 95 -5.54 6.02 -6.47
C ILE A 95 -6.96 5.98 -7.00
N ILE A 96 -7.82 5.18 -6.35
CA ILE A 96 -9.25 5.13 -6.64
C ILE A 96 -10.01 5.31 -5.34
N ARG A 97 -11.21 5.86 -5.47
CA ARG A 97 -12.12 6.00 -4.32
C ARG A 97 -12.75 4.64 -4.01
N MET A 98 -12.71 4.24 -2.75
CA MET A 98 -13.32 3.00 -2.34
C MET A 98 -14.85 3.15 -2.22
N ALA A 99 -15.56 2.07 -2.48
CA ALA A 99 -17.02 2.03 -2.29
C ALA A 99 -17.35 2.19 -0.80
N GLY A 100 -18.44 2.90 -0.51
CA GLY A 100 -18.82 3.18 0.86
C GLY A 100 -18.68 4.67 1.17
N GLY A 101 -19.49 5.49 0.51
CA GLY A 101 -19.47 6.91 0.69
C GLY A 101 -19.94 7.33 2.08
N GLY A 102 -19.65 8.56 2.47
CA GLY A 102 -19.99 9.12 3.74
C GLY A 102 -18.81 9.88 4.32
N ARG A 103 -18.84 10.09 5.64
CA ARG A 103 -17.81 10.86 6.36
C ARG A 103 -16.43 10.21 6.32
N SER A 104 -16.35 8.95 5.91
CA SER A 104 -15.12 8.16 5.93
C SER A 104 -14.72 7.70 4.53
N THR A 105 -14.76 8.60 3.56
CA THR A 105 -14.29 8.27 2.22
C THR A 105 -12.83 7.84 2.28
N ARG A 106 -12.54 6.67 1.74
CA ARG A 106 -11.17 6.13 1.70
C ARG A 106 -10.72 5.95 0.28
N TYR A 107 -9.43 6.02 0.09
CA TYR A 107 -8.79 5.90 -1.22
C TYR A 107 -7.81 4.74 -1.18
N ARG A 108 -7.79 3.98 -2.26
CA ARG A 108 -6.91 2.82 -2.39
C ARG A 108 -5.95 3.03 -3.56
N ILE A 109 -4.71 2.56 -3.41
CA ILE A 109 -3.74 2.66 -4.48
C ILE A 109 -4.08 1.67 -5.60
N VAL A 110 -3.84 2.09 -6.84
CA VAL A 110 -4.07 1.25 -8.01
C VAL A 110 -2.77 0.51 -8.32
N THR A 111 -2.74 -0.79 -8.04
CA THR A 111 -1.55 -1.63 -8.23
C THR A 111 -1.68 -2.58 -9.40
N GLY A 112 -2.20 -2.17 -10.45
CA GLY A 112 -2.31 -3.14 -11.50
C GLY A 112 -2.84 -2.73 -12.75
#